data_826a6a091ff3beddcb85c191c378fadf
#
_entry.id   826a6a091ff3beddcb85c191c378fadf
#
_cell.length_a   1.000
_cell.length_b   1.000
_cell.length_c   1.000
_cell.angle_alpha   90.00
_cell.angle_beta   90.00
_cell.angle_gamma   90.00
#
_symmetry.space_group_name_H-M   'P 1'
#
loop_
_entity.id
_entity.type
_entity.pdbx_description
1 polymer ?
#
loop_
_entity_poly.entity_id
_entity_poly.type
_entity_poly.pdbx_seq_one_letter_code
_entity_poly.pdbx_strand_id
1 'polypeptide(L)'
;MKKFVTLLLAALMVMSFAACSSNKNDNTKKPENNNTDVVKTATPAEIEAAIAKALGDGDLATVDVPEDEMWGSAIGSLDLTKVKSYVAKQSANVSIDMDSIVIAECEDGYADEAVKLLNEYYAQTVDYVRQYPFGVAKVEGARLYKVGNTVMLIIAGASADENASAEDEAKLAASEYEKIDNALKELFGTLPENLAVIPEATDNNGD
;
A
#
# COMPACT_ATOMS: atom_id res chain seq x y z
N MET A 1 10.20 -46.59 13.68
CA MET A 1 10.99 -47.16 12.54
C MET A 1 10.72 -46.30 11.31
N LYS A 2 11.83 -45.96 10.66
CA LYS A 2 11.96 -45.34 9.32
C LYS A 2 11.58 -43.86 9.17
N LYS A 3 12.62 -43.05 9.25
CA LYS A 3 12.79 -41.66 8.82
C LYS A 3 12.71 -41.58 7.29
N PHE A 4 12.00 -40.63 6.73
CA PHE A 4 12.23 -40.16 5.35
C PHE A 4 12.51 -38.64 5.40
N VAL A 5 13.78 -38.34 5.15
CA VAL A 5 14.29 -37.00 4.85
C VAL A 5 14.16 -36.83 3.35
N THR A 6 13.40 -35.89 2.88
CA THR A 6 13.34 -35.50 1.48
C THR A 6 14.04 -34.15 1.32
N LEU A 7 15.24 -34.21 0.78
CA LEU A 7 16.08 -33.08 0.41
C LEU A 7 15.59 -32.57 -0.96
N LEU A 8 15.08 -31.34 -1.06
CA LEU A 8 14.75 -30.72 -2.34
C LEU A 8 15.84 -29.72 -2.71
N LEU A 9 16.61 -30.07 -3.74
CA LEU A 9 17.67 -29.25 -4.35
C LEU A 9 17.01 -28.12 -5.17
N ALA A 10 17.34 -26.89 -4.84
CA ALA A 10 17.03 -25.72 -5.67
C ALA A 10 18.07 -25.62 -6.80
N ALA A 11 17.63 -25.68 -8.04
CA ALA A 11 18.45 -25.46 -9.22
C ALA A 11 18.43 -23.98 -9.61
N LEU A 12 19.57 -23.31 -9.43
CA LEU A 12 19.85 -21.98 -9.96
C LEU A 12 20.09 -22.08 -11.48
N MET A 13 19.22 -21.52 -12.31
CA MET A 13 19.50 -21.29 -13.71
C MET A 13 20.00 -19.86 -13.92
N VAL A 14 21.31 -19.74 -14.10
CA VAL A 14 21.96 -18.54 -14.62
C VAL A 14 21.94 -18.63 -16.15
N MET A 15 21.16 -17.78 -16.81
CA MET A 15 21.24 -17.61 -18.27
C MET A 15 22.15 -16.44 -18.60
N SER A 16 23.35 -16.74 -19.02
CA SER A 16 24.30 -15.80 -19.62
C SER A 16 24.00 -15.69 -21.11
N PHE A 17 23.61 -14.50 -21.58
CA PHE A 17 23.62 -14.21 -23.03
C PHE A 17 24.87 -13.44 -23.35
N ALA A 18 25.80 -14.15 -24.03
CA ALA A 18 26.88 -13.52 -24.75
C ALA A 18 26.51 -13.50 -26.25
N ALA A 19 26.38 -12.32 -26.82
CA ALA A 19 26.34 -12.15 -28.26
C ALA A 19 27.40 -11.15 -28.69
N CYS A 20 28.51 -11.65 -29.24
CA CYS A 20 29.41 -10.90 -30.07
C CYS A 20 28.92 -10.94 -31.52
N SER A 21 28.76 -9.81 -32.15
CA SER A 21 29.01 -9.71 -33.59
C SER A 21 29.42 -8.28 -33.95
N SER A 22 30.59 -8.18 -34.53
CA SER A 22 31.18 -6.96 -35.08
C SER A 22 30.52 -6.60 -36.41
N ASN A 23 30.15 -5.34 -36.61
CA ASN A 23 30.43 -4.67 -37.88
C ASN A 23 30.48 -3.13 -37.70
N LYS A 24 31.53 -2.53 -38.30
CA LYS A 24 31.79 -1.11 -38.34
C LYS A 24 30.78 -0.40 -39.24
N ASN A 25 30.18 0.69 -38.78
CA ASN A 25 30.10 1.93 -39.56
C ASN A 25 29.84 3.14 -38.66
N ASP A 26 30.64 4.17 -38.86
CA ASP A 26 30.58 5.49 -38.27
C ASP A 26 29.22 6.16 -38.44
N ASN A 27 28.59 6.62 -37.36
CA ASN A 27 27.96 7.93 -37.33
C ASN A 27 27.70 8.36 -35.89
N THR A 28 28.28 9.50 -35.52
CA THR A 28 28.11 10.21 -34.26
C THR A 28 26.63 10.45 -33.93
N LYS A 29 26.06 9.69 -32.98
CA LYS A 29 24.92 10.08 -32.20
C LYS A 29 25.27 9.96 -30.71
N LYS A 30 25.08 11.11 -30.02
CA LYS A 30 25.11 11.28 -28.58
C LYS A 30 24.40 10.09 -27.89
N PRO A 31 24.97 9.48 -26.83
CA PRO A 31 24.23 8.46 -26.09
C PRO A 31 23.05 9.11 -25.41
N GLU A 32 21.84 8.78 -25.83
CA GLU A 32 20.65 8.95 -25.02
C GLU A 32 20.80 8.03 -23.81
N ASN A 33 20.91 8.64 -22.65
CA ASN A 33 20.96 7.97 -21.37
C ASN A 33 19.53 7.47 -21.07
N ASN A 34 19.15 6.33 -21.65
CA ASN A 34 17.93 5.63 -21.27
C ASN A 34 18.17 4.93 -19.93
N ASN A 35 18.21 5.74 -18.86
CA ASN A 35 18.03 5.25 -17.52
C ASN A 35 16.51 5.03 -17.34
N THR A 36 15.97 3.96 -17.92
CA THR A 36 14.69 3.44 -17.49
C THR A 36 14.92 2.84 -16.12
N ASP A 37 14.60 3.62 -15.08
CA ASP A 37 14.49 3.11 -13.72
C ASP A 37 13.47 1.96 -13.79
N VAL A 38 13.97 0.74 -13.71
CA VAL A 38 13.12 -0.45 -13.64
C VAL A 38 12.47 -0.41 -12.26
N VAL A 39 11.22 0.06 -12.22
CA VAL A 39 10.43 0.02 -11.00
C VAL A 39 10.31 -1.45 -10.59
N LYS A 40 10.85 -1.80 -9.42
CA LYS A 40 10.72 -3.15 -8.87
C LYS A 40 9.25 -3.43 -8.62
N THR A 41 8.79 -4.61 -8.98
CA THR A 41 7.44 -5.09 -8.65
C THR A 41 7.51 -5.97 -7.42
N ALA A 42 6.46 -5.94 -6.60
CA ALA A 42 6.29 -6.81 -5.45
C ALA A 42 4.83 -7.31 -5.40
N THR A 43 4.64 -8.49 -4.87
CA THR A 43 3.30 -9.07 -4.66
C THR A 43 2.57 -8.37 -3.51
N PRO A 44 1.23 -8.38 -3.45
CA PRO A 44 0.49 -7.83 -2.32
C PRO A 44 0.96 -8.35 -0.95
N ALA A 45 1.31 -9.63 -0.85
CA ALA A 45 1.82 -10.23 0.39
C ALA A 45 3.22 -9.72 0.78
N GLU A 46 4.12 -9.49 -0.19
CA GLU A 46 5.45 -8.92 0.08
C GLU A 46 5.35 -7.46 0.53
N ILE A 47 4.42 -6.71 -0.03
CA ILE A 47 4.17 -5.31 0.34
C ILE A 47 3.61 -5.25 1.77
N GLU A 48 2.60 -6.07 2.08
CA GLU A 48 2.02 -6.14 3.42
C GLU A 48 3.06 -6.53 4.45
N ALA A 49 3.88 -7.55 4.17
CA ALA A 49 4.95 -7.98 5.06
C ALA A 49 6.00 -6.87 5.32
N ALA A 50 6.30 -6.03 4.32
CA ALA A 50 7.20 -4.90 4.48
C ALA A 50 6.59 -3.82 5.40
N ILE A 51 5.29 -3.52 5.24
CA ILE A 51 4.55 -2.58 6.08
C ILE A 51 4.49 -3.09 7.53
N ALA A 52 4.07 -4.34 7.73
CA ALA A 52 3.97 -4.96 9.04
C ALA A 52 5.32 -4.96 9.78
N LYS A 53 6.40 -5.30 9.08
CA LYS A 53 7.76 -5.24 9.63
C LYS A 53 8.17 -3.83 10.04
N ALA A 54 7.79 -2.81 9.28
CA ALA A 54 8.15 -1.42 9.55
C ALA A 54 7.42 -0.85 10.77
N LEU A 55 6.14 -1.22 10.93
CA LEU A 55 5.33 -0.78 12.07
C LEU A 55 5.62 -1.57 13.35
N GLY A 56 5.99 -2.86 13.23
CA GLY A 56 6.26 -3.75 14.36
C GLY A 56 5.01 -4.44 14.92
N ASP A 57 5.23 -5.40 15.81
CA ASP A 57 4.17 -6.33 16.28
C ASP A 57 3.08 -5.68 17.15
N GLY A 58 3.26 -4.44 17.62
CA GLY A 58 2.32 -3.74 18.51
C GLY A 58 1.46 -2.70 17.81
N ASP A 59 1.89 -2.23 16.65
CA ASP A 59 1.31 -1.06 15.99
C ASP A 59 0.39 -1.44 14.82
N LEU A 60 0.25 -2.73 14.51
CA LEU A 60 -0.60 -3.25 13.46
C LEU A 60 -1.55 -4.35 13.99
N ALA A 61 -2.50 -3.97 14.84
CA ALA A 61 -3.52 -4.87 15.37
C ALA A 61 -4.64 -5.12 14.33
N THR A 62 -4.26 -5.58 13.12
CA THR A 62 -5.20 -5.84 12.04
C THR A 62 -5.50 -7.33 11.89
N VAL A 63 -6.68 -7.62 11.38
CA VAL A 63 -7.14 -8.95 10.96
C VAL A 63 -7.49 -8.94 9.48
N ASP A 64 -7.50 -10.11 8.86
CA ASP A 64 -8.03 -10.22 7.49
C ASP A 64 -9.50 -9.80 7.45
N VAL A 65 -9.90 -9.08 6.40
CA VAL A 65 -11.29 -8.69 6.20
C VAL A 65 -12.12 -9.97 5.95
N PRO A 66 -13.12 -10.29 6.79
CA PRO A 66 -13.98 -11.44 6.56
C PRO A 66 -14.77 -11.33 5.25
N GLU A 67 -15.05 -12.47 4.59
CA GLU A 67 -15.77 -12.47 3.29
C GLU A 67 -17.15 -11.82 3.38
N ASP A 68 -17.85 -11.98 4.49
CA ASP A 68 -19.19 -11.42 4.74
C ASP A 68 -19.16 -9.93 5.12
N GLU A 69 -18.00 -9.39 5.46
CA GLU A 69 -17.78 -7.97 5.77
C GLU A 69 -17.14 -7.18 4.60
N MET A 70 -16.73 -7.84 3.53
CA MET A 70 -16.03 -7.21 2.41
C MET A 70 -16.80 -6.01 1.82
N TRP A 71 -18.13 -6.10 1.75
CA TRP A 71 -18.98 -5.05 1.17
C TRP A 71 -18.89 -3.69 1.88
N GLY A 72 -18.53 -3.66 3.15
CA GLY A 72 -18.36 -2.45 3.97
C GLY A 72 -16.91 -1.98 4.09
N SER A 73 -15.97 -2.69 3.49
CA SER A 73 -14.54 -2.43 3.60
C SER A 73 -13.96 -1.81 2.32
N ALA A 74 -12.73 -1.31 2.41
CA ALA A 74 -12.03 -0.73 1.26
C ALA A 74 -11.89 -1.71 0.08
N ILE A 75 -11.62 -3.00 0.33
CA ILE A 75 -11.54 -4.01 -0.72
C ILE A 75 -12.89 -4.22 -1.42
N GLY A 76 -13.99 -4.10 -0.69
CA GLY A 76 -15.35 -4.22 -1.25
C GLY A 76 -15.76 -3.09 -2.18
N SER A 77 -15.01 -1.98 -2.22
CA SER A 77 -15.20 -0.92 -3.20
C SER A 77 -14.70 -1.30 -4.61
N LEU A 78 -13.85 -2.34 -4.71
CA LEU A 78 -13.25 -2.77 -5.96
C LEU A 78 -14.08 -3.86 -6.67
N ASP A 79 -14.01 -3.87 -8.00
CA ASP A 79 -14.50 -4.99 -8.81
C ASP A 79 -13.47 -6.15 -8.74
N LEU A 80 -13.71 -7.10 -7.84
CA LEU A 80 -12.80 -8.21 -7.61
C LEU A 80 -12.62 -9.13 -8.83
N THR A 81 -13.49 -9.06 -9.84
CA THR A 81 -13.30 -9.80 -11.11
C THR A 81 -12.16 -9.22 -11.94
N LYS A 82 -11.71 -7.99 -11.61
CA LYS A 82 -10.59 -7.28 -12.23
C LYS A 82 -9.35 -7.22 -11.34
N VAL A 83 -9.32 -8.01 -10.28
CA VAL A 83 -8.20 -8.10 -9.32
C VAL A 83 -7.61 -9.50 -9.38
N LYS A 84 -6.31 -9.61 -9.67
CA LYS A 84 -5.57 -10.88 -9.77
C LYS A 84 -5.28 -11.49 -8.41
N SER A 85 -4.84 -10.64 -7.50
CA SER A 85 -4.49 -11.00 -6.13
C SER A 85 -4.60 -9.78 -5.22
N TYR A 86 -4.90 -9.99 -3.94
CA TYR A 86 -4.97 -8.90 -2.99
C TYR A 86 -4.63 -9.36 -1.55
N VAL A 87 -4.30 -8.36 -0.73
CA VAL A 87 -4.34 -8.43 0.73
C VAL A 87 -5.32 -7.36 1.19
N ALA A 88 -6.22 -7.72 2.09
CA ALA A 88 -7.16 -6.81 2.70
C ALA A 88 -7.21 -7.06 4.21
N LYS A 89 -6.85 -6.04 4.97
CA LYS A 89 -6.83 -6.09 6.43
C LYS A 89 -7.56 -4.87 7.00
N GLN A 90 -8.16 -5.05 8.16
CA GLN A 90 -8.81 -4.00 8.91
C GLN A 90 -8.49 -4.14 10.40
N SER A 91 -8.73 -3.08 11.18
CA SER A 91 -8.64 -3.18 12.62
C SER A 91 -9.54 -4.30 13.15
N ALA A 92 -9.06 -5.04 14.15
CA ALA A 92 -9.88 -6.03 14.86
C ALA A 92 -11.07 -5.37 15.61
N ASN A 93 -11.01 -4.07 15.85
CA ASN A 93 -12.08 -3.29 16.44
C ASN A 93 -12.26 -1.96 15.69
N VAL A 94 -12.96 -2.02 14.59
CA VAL A 94 -13.26 -0.88 13.70
C VAL A 94 -14.03 0.27 14.36
N SER A 95 -14.60 0.04 15.55
CA SER A 95 -15.27 1.10 16.33
C SER A 95 -14.31 1.98 17.12
N ILE A 96 -13.08 1.52 17.33
CA ILE A 96 -12.06 2.23 18.12
C ILE A 96 -10.90 2.66 17.22
N ASP A 97 -10.58 1.84 16.21
CA ASP A 97 -9.44 2.07 15.33
C ASP A 97 -9.85 1.87 13.86
N MET A 98 -9.42 2.80 13.02
CA MET A 98 -9.81 2.86 11.61
C MET A 98 -8.75 2.27 10.68
N ASP A 99 -7.85 1.42 11.20
CA ASP A 99 -6.84 0.79 10.36
C ASP A 99 -7.48 -0.01 9.23
N SER A 100 -7.01 0.27 8.02
CA SER A 100 -7.44 -0.39 6.79
C SER A 100 -6.27 -0.47 5.82
N ILE A 101 -5.90 -1.67 5.40
CA ILE A 101 -4.85 -1.92 4.43
C ILE A 101 -5.46 -2.73 3.30
N VAL A 102 -5.48 -2.14 2.11
CA VAL A 102 -5.82 -2.83 0.87
C VAL A 102 -4.66 -2.72 -0.09
N ILE A 103 -4.16 -3.85 -0.55
CA ILE A 103 -3.12 -3.96 -1.57
C ILE A 103 -3.68 -4.89 -2.63
N ALA A 104 -3.91 -4.39 -3.84
CA ALA A 104 -4.54 -5.16 -4.92
C ALA A 104 -3.69 -5.11 -6.19
N GLU A 105 -3.34 -6.27 -6.72
CA GLU A 105 -2.79 -6.41 -8.07
C GLU A 105 -3.94 -6.51 -9.06
N CYS A 106 -4.10 -5.48 -9.87
CA CYS A 106 -5.19 -5.33 -10.82
C CYS A 106 -4.90 -6.02 -12.16
N GLU A 107 -5.96 -6.35 -12.89
CA GLU A 107 -5.86 -6.64 -14.33
C GLU A 107 -5.41 -5.40 -15.09
N ASP A 108 -4.84 -5.61 -16.28
CA ASP A 108 -4.35 -4.54 -17.14
C ASP A 108 -5.46 -3.52 -17.45
N GLY A 109 -5.15 -2.25 -17.18
CA GLY A 109 -6.06 -1.12 -17.40
C GLY A 109 -7.06 -0.84 -16.28
N TYR A 110 -7.12 -1.62 -15.20
CA TYR A 110 -8.05 -1.38 -14.09
C TYR A 110 -7.47 -0.52 -12.96
N ALA A 111 -6.14 -0.43 -12.84
CA ALA A 111 -5.50 0.24 -11.70
C ALA A 111 -5.92 1.71 -11.51
N ASP A 112 -6.15 2.47 -12.58
CA ASP A 112 -6.59 3.87 -12.48
C ASP A 112 -8.04 4.01 -12.00
N GLU A 113 -8.91 3.07 -12.36
CA GLU A 113 -10.27 2.99 -11.83
C GLU A 113 -10.25 2.59 -10.36
N ALA A 114 -9.41 1.62 -9.98
CA ALA A 114 -9.24 1.19 -8.60
C ALA A 114 -8.76 2.34 -7.69
N VAL A 115 -7.82 3.19 -8.15
CA VAL A 115 -7.40 4.40 -7.43
C VAL A 115 -8.58 5.33 -7.15
N LYS A 116 -9.48 5.54 -8.11
CA LYS A 116 -10.67 6.40 -7.91
C LYS A 116 -11.62 5.80 -6.88
N LEU A 117 -11.92 4.52 -6.99
CA LEU A 117 -12.82 3.82 -6.07
C LEU A 117 -12.27 3.82 -4.64
N LEU A 118 -10.95 3.60 -4.47
CA LEU A 118 -10.31 3.68 -3.17
C LEU A 118 -10.28 5.11 -2.62
N ASN A 119 -10.15 6.15 -3.45
CA ASN A 119 -10.29 7.53 -3.01
C ASN A 119 -11.74 7.87 -2.59
N GLU A 120 -12.74 7.34 -3.27
CA GLU A 120 -14.16 7.50 -2.89
C GLU A 120 -14.44 6.85 -1.52
N TYR A 121 -13.94 5.64 -1.31
CA TYR A 121 -14.00 4.99 0.00
C TYR A 121 -13.24 5.78 1.08
N TYR A 122 -12.04 6.23 0.77
CA TYR A 122 -11.21 7.03 1.67
C TYR A 122 -11.90 8.34 2.08
N ALA A 123 -12.51 9.05 1.13
CA ALA A 123 -13.24 10.28 1.41
C ALA A 123 -14.38 10.04 2.42
N GLN A 124 -15.14 8.95 2.28
CA GLN A 124 -16.19 8.57 3.24
C GLN A 124 -15.60 8.26 4.64
N THR A 125 -14.43 7.62 4.67
CA THR A 125 -13.73 7.31 5.92
C THR A 125 -13.24 8.58 6.62
N VAL A 126 -12.71 9.56 5.87
CA VAL A 126 -12.31 10.87 6.40
C VAL A 126 -13.53 11.62 6.96
N ASP A 127 -14.63 11.68 6.21
CA ASP A 127 -15.86 12.35 6.67
C ASP A 127 -16.44 11.68 7.92
N TYR A 128 -16.33 10.36 8.02
CA TYR A 128 -16.76 9.63 9.20
C TYR A 128 -15.89 9.96 10.42
N VAL A 129 -14.55 9.86 10.30
CA VAL A 129 -13.64 10.07 11.44
C VAL A 129 -13.68 11.49 11.97
N ARG A 130 -13.91 12.48 11.12
CA ARG A 130 -14.06 13.90 11.52
C ARG A 130 -15.22 14.17 12.46
N GLN A 131 -16.15 13.23 12.61
CA GLN A 131 -17.23 13.31 13.58
C GLN A 131 -16.80 12.92 15.01
N TYR A 132 -15.58 12.41 15.17
CA TYR A 132 -15.02 11.95 16.42
C TYR A 132 -13.76 12.74 16.77
N PRO A 133 -13.44 12.90 18.08
CA PRO A 133 -12.33 13.75 18.51
C PRO A 133 -10.95 13.09 18.39
N PHE A 134 -10.83 11.85 17.88
CA PHE A 134 -9.58 11.09 17.84
C PHE A 134 -9.47 10.27 16.55
N GLY A 135 -8.23 9.93 16.15
CA GLY A 135 -7.94 9.15 14.96
C GLY A 135 -7.93 9.95 13.66
N VAL A 136 -8.25 11.27 13.71
CA VAL A 136 -8.36 12.13 12.53
C VAL A 136 -7.03 12.23 11.81
N ALA A 137 -5.93 12.52 12.52
CA ALA A 137 -4.62 12.71 11.91
C ALA A 137 -4.10 11.42 11.26
N LYS A 138 -4.37 10.26 11.84
CA LYS A 138 -4.02 8.96 11.25
C LYS A 138 -4.78 8.74 9.95
N VAL A 139 -6.09 8.94 9.95
CA VAL A 139 -6.92 8.74 8.75
C VAL A 139 -6.57 9.78 7.66
N GLU A 140 -6.46 11.06 8.00
CA GLU A 140 -6.07 12.10 7.03
C GLU A 140 -4.64 11.91 6.50
N GLY A 141 -3.76 11.26 7.28
CA GLY A 141 -2.42 10.90 6.87
C GLY A 141 -2.31 9.72 5.90
N ALA A 142 -3.41 9.08 5.50
CA ALA A 142 -3.41 7.86 4.70
C ALA A 142 -2.54 7.94 3.44
N ARG A 143 -2.12 6.78 2.98
CA ARG A 143 -1.37 6.61 1.75
C ARG A 143 -2.20 5.86 0.71
N LEU A 144 -2.30 6.43 -0.48
CA LEU A 144 -2.83 5.75 -1.65
C LEU A 144 -1.76 5.75 -2.73
N TYR A 145 -1.19 4.59 -3.00
CA TYR A 145 -0.11 4.43 -3.97
C TYR A 145 -0.53 3.58 -5.16
N LYS A 146 0.10 3.86 -6.32
CA LYS A 146 0.03 3.00 -7.50
C LYS A 146 1.42 2.71 -8.03
N VAL A 147 1.75 1.43 -8.21
CA VAL A 147 3.00 0.94 -8.80
C VAL A 147 2.66 -0.07 -9.90
N GLY A 148 2.76 0.34 -11.15
CA GLY A 148 2.28 -0.49 -12.27
C GLY A 148 0.79 -0.79 -12.13
N ASN A 149 0.43 -2.07 -12.06
CA ASN A 149 -0.94 -2.53 -11.87
C ASN A 149 -1.31 -2.75 -10.39
N THR A 150 -0.39 -2.51 -9.45
CA THR A 150 -0.67 -2.66 -8.02
C THR A 150 -1.12 -1.32 -7.43
N VAL A 151 -2.24 -1.33 -6.72
CA VAL A 151 -2.78 -0.19 -5.96
C VAL A 151 -2.78 -0.52 -4.47
N MET A 152 -2.55 0.50 -3.63
CA MET A 152 -2.41 0.31 -2.18
C MET A 152 -3.10 1.47 -1.47
N LEU A 153 -4.14 1.20 -0.68
CA LEU A 153 -4.68 2.13 0.31
C LEU A 153 -4.22 1.67 1.69
N ILE A 154 -3.57 2.56 2.42
CA ILE A 154 -2.95 2.26 3.72
C ILE A 154 -3.40 3.32 4.73
N ILE A 155 -4.23 2.91 5.67
CA ILE A 155 -4.55 3.62 6.90
C ILE A 155 -4.05 2.71 8.01
N ALA A 156 -2.91 3.04 8.62
CA ALA A 156 -2.27 2.15 9.59
C ALA A 156 -1.24 2.88 10.46
N GLY A 157 -0.91 2.27 11.58
CA GLY A 157 0.08 2.73 12.54
C GLY A 157 -0.49 2.89 13.94
N ALA A 158 0.36 3.20 14.90
CA ALA A 158 -0.03 3.38 16.27
C ALA A 158 -1.10 4.47 16.42
N SER A 159 -2.09 4.23 17.27
CA SER A 159 -3.07 5.22 17.66
C SER A 159 -2.58 6.00 18.87
N ALA A 160 -2.84 7.30 18.89
CA ALA A 160 -2.52 8.15 20.03
C ALA A 160 -3.41 7.79 21.23
N ASP A 161 -2.93 8.13 22.44
CA ASP A 161 -3.75 8.05 23.65
C ASP A 161 -5.00 8.93 23.52
N GLU A 162 -6.14 8.49 24.06
CA GLU A 162 -7.42 9.22 24.01
C GLU A 162 -7.37 10.65 24.58
N ASN A 163 -6.37 10.95 25.40
CA ASN A 163 -6.13 12.28 25.98
C ASN A 163 -4.98 13.02 25.27
N ALA A 164 -4.45 12.50 24.17
CA ALA A 164 -3.40 13.17 23.43
C ALA A 164 -3.91 14.48 22.81
N SER A 165 -3.00 15.44 22.69
CA SER A 165 -3.34 16.66 21.93
C SER A 165 -3.38 16.34 20.43
N ALA A 166 -4.17 17.13 19.66
CA ALA A 166 -4.19 17.00 18.20
C ALA A 166 -2.78 17.14 17.56
N GLU A 167 -1.90 17.95 18.19
CA GLU A 167 -0.52 18.09 17.74
C GLU A 167 0.30 16.82 17.97
N ASP A 168 0.12 16.14 19.11
CA ASP A 168 0.84 14.90 19.42
C ASP A 168 0.31 13.74 18.56
N GLU A 169 -1.01 13.70 18.34
CA GLU A 169 -1.62 12.75 17.40
C GLU A 169 -1.05 12.93 15.97
N ALA A 170 -0.99 14.17 15.48
CA ALA A 170 -0.42 14.47 14.17
C ALA A 170 1.06 14.09 14.05
N LYS A 171 1.87 14.31 15.09
CA LYS A 171 3.28 13.90 15.13
C LYS A 171 3.43 12.39 15.11
N LEU A 172 2.61 11.68 15.89
CA LEU A 172 2.62 10.22 15.90
C LEU A 172 2.25 9.67 14.53
N ALA A 173 1.12 10.10 13.96
CA ALA A 173 0.68 9.68 12.63
C ALA A 173 1.77 9.94 11.57
N ALA A 174 2.39 11.12 11.56
CA ALA A 174 3.48 11.44 10.64
C ALA A 174 4.66 10.48 10.78
N SER A 175 5.05 10.12 12.02
CA SER A 175 6.15 9.20 12.26
C SER A 175 5.85 7.78 11.80
N GLU A 176 4.61 7.32 11.99
CA GLU A 176 4.17 6.00 11.54
C GLU A 176 4.16 5.90 10.00
N TYR A 177 3.63 6.91 9.33
CA TYR A 177 3.67 6.95 7.86
C TYR A 177 5.08 7.10 7.31
N GLU A 178 6.00 7.76 7.99
CA GLU A 178 7.41 7.79 7.59
C GLU A 178 8.05 6.39 7.61
N LYS A 179 7.71 5.55 8.60
CA LYS A 179 8.16 4.15 8.63
C LYS A 179 7.65 3.37 7.41
N ILE A 180 6.36 3.51 7.10
CA ILE A 180 5.72 2.88 5.92
C ILE A 180 6.37 3.36 4.63
N ASP A 181 6.50 4.67 4.45
CA ASP A 181 7.08 5.29 3.27
C ASP A 181 8.52 4.82 3.03
N ASN A 182 9.32 4.72 4.09
CA ASN A 182 10.69 4.22 4.01
C ASN A 182 10.74 2.73 3.62
N ALA A 183 9.85 1.90 4.16
CA ALA A 183 9.76 0.48 3.80
C ALA A 183 9.36 0.30 2.32
N LEU A 184 8.39 1.05 1.84
CA LEU A 184 7.96 1.00 0.43
C LEU A 184 9.02 1.56 -0.51
N LYS A 185 9.73 2.62 -0.10
CA LYS A 185 10.87 3.15 -0.84
C LYS A 185 12.01 2.13 -0.97
N GLU A 186 12.31 1.37 0.08
CA GLU A 186 13.30 0.29 0.04
C GLU A 186 12.84 -0.83 -0.89
N LEU A 187 11.57 -1.21 -0.81
CA LEU A 187 10.99 -2.29 -1.60
C LEU A 187 10.99 -1.96 -3.10
N PHE A 188 10.52 -0.77 -3.48
CA PHE A 188 10.36 -0.35 -4.87
C PHE A 188 11.58 0.39 -5.45
N GLY A 189 12.53 0.80 -4.60
CA GLY A 189 13.70 1.61 -4.99
C GLY A 189 13.43 3.12 -5.02
N THR A 190 12.16 3.52 -5.12
CA THR A 190 11.68 4.90 -5.02
C THR A 190 10.33 4.93 -4.32
N LEU A 191 10.04 6.00 -3.59
CA LEU A 191 8.71 6.17 -3.00
C LEU A 191 7.73 6.58 -4.11
N PRO A 192 6.60 5.86 -4.29
CA PRO A 192 5.55 6.27 -5.21
C PRO A 192 4.89 7.59 -4.78
N GLU A 193 4.27 8.29 -5.71
CA GLU A 193 3.45 9.47 -5.40
C GLU A 193 2.22 9.08 -4.58
N ASN A 194 1.94 9.83 -3.51
CA ASN A 194 0.70 9.64 -2.75
C ASN A 194 -0.47 10.26 -3.51
N LEU A 195 -1.41 9.41 -3.91
CA LEU A 195 -2.61 9.76 -4.69
C LEU A 195 -3.86 9.94 -3.81
N ALA A 196 -3.71 9.87 -2.48
CA ALA A 196 -4.82 10.10 -1.55
C ALA A 196 -5.31 11.56 -1.64
N VAL A 197 -6.60 11.74 -1.80
CA VAL A 197 -7.24 13.05 -1.87
C VAL A 197 -8.08 13.25 -0.62
N ILE A 198 -7.64 14.15 0.27
CA ILE A 198 -8.39 14.50 1.47
C ILE A 198 -9.57 15.39 1.03
N PRO A 199 -10.83 15.02 1.33
CA PRO A 199 -11.96 15.87 1.00
C PRO A 199 -11.93 17.18 1.80
N GLU A 200 -12.42 18.26 1.20
CA GLU A 200 -12.60 19.52 1.92
C GLU A 200 -13.52 19.31 3.13
N ALA A 201 -13.22 19.97 4.23
CA ALA A 201 -14.12 19.93 5.39
C ALA A 201 -15.44 20.59 4.98
N THR A 202 -16.54 19.84 5.07
CA THR A 202 -17.87 20.43 4.89
C THR A 202 -18.15 21.29 6.12
N ASP A 203 -18.16 22.62 5.95
CA ASP A 203 -18.64 23.54 6.96
C ASP A 203 -20.14 23.26 7.21
N ASN A 204 -20.42 22.30 8.10
CA ASN A 204 -21.75 22.13 8.66
C ASN A 204 -22.07 23.28 9.64
N ASN A 205 -21.96 24.51 9.19
CA ASN A 205 -22.64 25.63 9.82
C ASN A 205 -24.13 25.46 9.50
N GLY A 206 -24.80 24.64 10.32
CA GLY A 206 -26.25 24.48 10.24
C GLY A 206 -26.93 25.84 10.39
N ASP A 207 -27.66 26.22 9.36
CA ASP A 207 -28.73 27.25 9.43
C ASP A 207 -29.90 26.73 10.28
#